data_63f6d531d5e8776f8f3bfde65f964ff4
#
_entry.id   63f6d531d5e8776f8f3bfde65f964ff4
#
_cell.length_a   1.000
_cell.length_b   1.000
_cell.length_c   1.000
_cell.angle_alpha   90.00
_cell.angle_beta   90.00
_cell.angle_gamma   90.00
#
_symmetry.space_group_name_H-M   'P 1'
#
loop_
_entity.id
_entity.type
_entity.pdbx_description
1 polymer ?
#
loop_
_entity_poly.entity_id
_entity_poly.type
_entity_poly.pdbx_seq_one_letter_code
_entity_poly.pdbx_strand_id
1 'polypeptide(L)'
;LLLLSFMTRIPMPKIDYDEEKLGKSMKYFPAVGVIVGIILLFFCIVFTFVFKNLNYSTVLPLMIIVVILTDLITTGGLHLDGLADTFDGIFSYRSKHKMLEIMKDSRLGSNGALALILYFLIKFVLLYSLLIENQGGTIFAILTYPVVARLCSVISCASSPYARGSGMGKTFVDNTKTKEVIIAALITVVYSGAILFYMIGSQFNYSLPLDFLMKSFSINLLIIAILGLFAYAFSKLIERKIGGITGDTLGALLEISSLVYLFLLIVAPTFFF
;
A
#
# COMPACT_ATOMS: atom_id res chain seq x y z
N LEU A 1 -0.60 -2.36 -18.29
CA LEU A 1 -1.96 -2.91 -18.35
C LEU A 1 -2.02 -4.30 -17.70
N LEU A 2 -1.14 -5.27 -18.08
CA LEU A 2 -1.16 -6.64 -17.54
C LEU A 2 -1.07 -6.67 -16.00
N LEU A 3 -0.16 -5.89 -15.40
CA LEU A 3 -0.06 -5.77 -13.94
C LEU A 3 -1.32 -5.17 -13.32
N LEU A 4 -1.91 -4.16 -13.96
CA LEU A 4 -3.13 -3.52 -13.48
C LEU A 4 -4.31 -4.49 -13.46
N SER A 5 -4.49 -5.27 -14.55
CA SER A 5 -5.54 -6.29 -14.64
C SER A 5 -5.36 -7.42 -13.62
N PHE A 6 -4.11 -7.73 -13.26
CA PHE A 6 -3.80 -8.76 -12.27
C PHE A 6 -4.03 -8.27 -10.82
N MET A 7 -3.64 -7.02 -10.54
CA MET A 7 -3.62 -6.46 -9.19
C MET A 7 -4.90 -5.69 -8.82
N THR A 8 -5.85 -5.53 -9.76
CA THR A 8 -7.09 -4.79 -9.52
C THR A 8 -8.27 -5.46 -10.22
N ARG A 9 -9.49 -5.07 -9.82
CA ARG A 9 -10.74 -5.46 -10.48
C ARG A 9 -11.21 -4.43 -11.52
N ILE A 10 -10.36 -3.50 -11.90
CA ILE A 10 -10.66 -2.51 -12.93
C ILE A 10 -10.86 -3.23 -14.26
N PRO A 11 -12.00 -3.02 -14.96
CA PRO A 11 -12.25 -3.65 -16.26
C PRO A 11 -11.17 -3.23 -17.27
N MET A 12 -10.50 -4.23 -17.85
CA MET A 12 -9.44 -4.05 -18.83
C MET A 12 -9.79 -4.73 -20.16
N PRO A 13 -9.29 -4.23 -21.29
CA PRO A 13 -9.36 -4.97 -22.55
C PRO A 13 -8.71 -6.36 -22.38
N LYS A 14 -9.13 -7.33 -23.20
CA LYS A 14 -8.48 -8.65 -23.23
C LYS A 14 -7.01 -8.47 -23.58
N ILE A 15 -6.13 -8.95 -22.71
CA ILE A 15 -4.69 -8.89 -22.84
C ILE A 15 -4.19 -10.32 -22.81
N ASP A 16 -3.35 -10.71 -23.76
CA ASP A 16 -2.71 -12.02 -23.76
C ASP A 16 -1.81 -12.14 -22.52
N TYR A 17 -2.00 -13.21 -21.78
CA TYR A 17 -1.20 -13.49 -20.60
C TYR A 17 0.23 -13.85 -21.02
N ASP A 18 1.19 -13.11 -20.50
CA ASP A 18 2.61 -13.31 -20.71
C ASP A 18 3.29 -13.23 -19.34
N GLU A 19 3.74 -14.38 -18.85
CA GLU A 19 4.32 -14.50 -17.52
C GLU A 19 5.61 -13.69 -17.37
N GLU A 20 6.46 -13.68 -18.39
CA GLU A 20 7.72 -12.92 -18.35
C GLU A 20 7.48 -11.41 -18.31
N LYS A 21 6.56 -10.92 -19.15
CA LYS A 21 6.16 -9.51 -19.14
C LYS A 21 5.50 -9.12 -17.83
N LEU A 22 4.69 -10.01 -17.25
CA LEU A 22 4.07 -9.78 -15.93
C LEU A 22 5.15 -9.65 -14.86
N GLY A 23 6.11 -10.57 -14.80
CA GLY A 23 7.22 -10.50 -13.85
C GLY A 23 8.03 -9.22 -13.97
N LYS A 24 8.44 -8.85 -15.19
CA LYS A 24 9.20 -7.62 -15.48
C LYS A 24 8.41 -6.33 -15.21
N SER A 25 7.08 -6.41 -15.09
CA SER A 25 6.22 -5.24 -14.85
C SER A 25 6.19 -4.80 -13.38
N MET A 26 6.76 -5.57 -12.45
CA MET A 26 6.73 -5.28 -11.01
C MET A 26 7.33 -3.90 -10.67
N LYS A 27 8.31 -3.41 -11.44
CA LYS A 27 8.85 -2.05 -11.33
C LYS A 27 7.79 -0.94 -11.48
N TYR A 28 6.66 -1.22 -12.12
CA TYR A 28 5.54 -0.29 -12.29
C TYR A 28 4.44 -0.49 -11.24
N PHE A 29 4.66 -1.32 -10.23
CA PHE A 29 3.65 -1.56 -9.21
C PHE A 29 3.25 -0.28 -8.45
N PRO A 30 4.17 0.66 -8.11
CA PRO A 30 3.76 1.96 -7.59
C PRO A 30 2.82 2.75 -8.50
N ALA A 31 2.96 2.65 -9.83
CA ALA A 31 2.05 3.30 -10.77
C ALA A 31 0.62 2.73 -10.73
N VAL A 32 0.45 1.44 -10.41
CA VAL A 32 -0.87 0.87 -10.08
C VAL A 32 -1.43 1.56 -8.83
N GLY A 33 -0.57 1.84 -7.84
CA GLY A 33 -0.94 2.61 -6.65
C GLY A 33 -1.44 4.02 -6.96
N VAL A 34 -0.84 4.69 -7.95
CA VAL A 34 -1.32 6.02 -8.42
C VAL A 34 -2.77 5.92 -8.91
N ILE A 35 -3.08 4.92 -9.74
CA ILE A 35 -4.44 4.72 -10.25
C ILE A 35 -5.42 4.46 -9.11
N VAL A 36 -5.05 3.59 -8.16
CA VAL A 36 -5.87 3.32 -6.97
C VAL A 36 -6.10 4.60 -6.17
N GLY A 37 -5.04 5.37 -5.86
CA GLY A 37 -5.17 6.63 -5.11
C GLY A 37 -6.08 7.66 -5.79
N ILE A 38 -6.02 7.78 -7.11
CA ILE A 38 -6.92 8.65 -7.88
C ILE A 38 -8.38 8.18 -7.77
N ILE A 39 -8.63 6.87 -7.84
CA ILE A 39 -9.97 6.30 -7.68
C ILE A 39 -10.51 6.58 -6.27
N LEU A 40 -9.68 6.39 -5.24
CA LEU A 40 -10.06 6.69 -3.86
C LEU A 40 -10.45 8.15 -3.69
N LEU A 41 -9.63 9.08 -4.18
CA LEU A 41 -9.92 10.51 -4.11
C LEU A 41 -11.18 10.87 -4.89
N PHE A 42 -11.39 10.30 -6.07
CA PHE A 42 -12.60 10.51 -6.86
C PHE A 42 -13.86 10.17 -6.06
N PHE A 43 -13.91 9.00 -5.43
CA PHE A 43 -15.07 8.60 -4.63
C PHE A 43 -15.24 9.44 -3.36
N CYS A 44 -14.15 9.93 -2.75
CA CYS A 44 -14.22 10.91 -1.66
C CYS A 44 -14.90 12.21 -2.12
N ILE A 45 -14.50 12.74 -3.29
CA ILE A 45 -15.06 13.97 -3.84
C ILE A 45 -16.56 13.78 -4.15
N VAL A 46 -16.91 12.68 -4.84
CA VAL A 46 -18.31 12.36 -5.16
C VAL A 46 -19.14 12.25 -3.88
N PHE A 47 -18.65 11.51 -2.89
CA PHE A 47 -19.34 11.35 -1.61
C PHE A 47 -19.56 12.69 -0.91
N THR A 48 -18.53 13.52 -0.82
CA THR A 48 -18.63 14.85 -0.19
C THR A 48 -19.61 15.75 -0.93
N PHE A 49 -19.63 15.70 -2.26
CA PHE A 49 -20.57 16.48 -3.08
C PHE A 49 -22.02 16.01 -2.88
N VAL A 50 -22.29 14.72 -2.87
CA VAL A 50 -23.62 14.14 -2.70
C VAL A 50 -24.17 14.44 -1.30
N PHE A 51 -23.34 14.31 -0.28
CA PHE A 51 -23.73 14.43 1.12
C PHE A 51 -23.37 15.79 1.76
N LYS A 52 -23.18 16.84 0.95
CA LYS A 52 -22.79 18.19 1.40
C LYS A 52 -23.73 18.83 2.44
N ASN A 53 -24.98 18.37 2.54
CA ASN A 53 -25.99 18.87 3.48
C ASN A 53 -25.98 18.13 4.83
N LEU A 54 -25.18 17.07 4.99
CA LEU A 54 -25.05 16.37 6.25
C LEU A 54 -24.06 17.12 7.18
N ASN A 55 -24.25 16.94 8.48
CA ASN A 55 -23.33 17.46 9.47
C ASN A 55 -21.93 16.89 9.28
N TYR A 56 -20.91 17.71 9.47
CA TYR A 56 -19.50 17.35 9.33
C TYR A 56 -19.13 16.13 10.17
N SER A 57 -19.60 16.05 11.43
CA SER A 57 -19.39 14.92 12.33
C SER A 57 -19.94 13.58 11.81
N THR A 58 -20.95 13.63 10.93
CA THR A 58 -21.54 12.44 10.29
C THR A 58 -20.81 12.09 9.00
N VAL A 59 -20.44 13.10 8.21
CA VAL A 59 -19.79 12.90 6.90
C VAL A 59 -18.41 12.29 7.03
N LEU A 60 -17.60 12.73 8.02
CA LEU A 60 -16.22 12.29 8.15
C LEU A 60 -16.05 10.77 8.33
N PRO A 61 -16.70 10.13 9.33
CA PRO A 61 -16.54 8.69 9.51
C PRO A 61 -17.09 7.88 8.31
N LEU A 62 -18.17 8.36 7.69
CA LEU A 62 -18.73 7.71 6.49
C LEU A 62 -17.79 7.82 5.29
N MET A 63 -17.13 8.96 5.10
CA MET A 63 -16.13 9.15 4.04
C MET A 63 -14.96 8.18 4.19
N ILE A 64 -14.49 7.92 5.40
CA ILE A 64 -13.44 6.94 5.65
C ILE A 64 -13.88 5.52 5.28
N ILE A 65 -15.13 5.17 5.62
CA ILE A 65 -15.72 3.89 5.20
C ILE A 65 -15.74 3.81 3.67
N VAL A 66 -16.09 4.89 2.97
CA VAL A 66 -16.05 4.94 1.48
C VAL A 66 -14.64 4.70 0.96
N VAL A 67 -13.59 5.31 1.56
CA VAL A 67 -12.19 5.07 1.19
C VAL A 67 -11.86 3.58 1.33
N ILE A 68 -12.15 2.99 2.48
CA ILE A 68 -11.82 1.59 2.78
C ILE A 68 -12.57 0.64 1.83
N LEU A 69 -13.86 0.87 1.62
CA LEU A 69 -14.66 0.05 0.69
C LEU A 69 -14.20 0.20 -0.75
N THR A 70 -13.85 1.41 -1.19
CA THR A 70 -13.35 1.63 -2.55
C THR A 70 -12.02 0.92 -2.77
N ASP A 71 -11.10 0.97 -1.79
CA ASP A 71 -9.82 0.25 -1.85
C ASP A 71 -10.06 -1.28 -1.95
N LEU A 72 -10.91 -1.82 -1.07
CA LEU A 72 -11.31 -3.23 -1.08
C LEU A 72 -11.91 -3.66 -2.42
N ILE A 73 -12.87 -2.91 -2.95
CA ILE A 73 -13.53 -3.24 -4.23
C ILE A 73 -12.54 -3.13 -5.39
N THR A 74 -11.72 -2.09 -5.41
CA THR A 74 -10.75 -1.85 -6.49
C THR A 74 -9.70 -2.95 -6.57
N THR A 75 -9.21 -3.43 -5.42
CA THR A 75 -8.20 -4.52 -5.34
C THR A 75 -8.83 -5.90 -5.32
N GLY A 76 -10.15 -6.01 -5.09
CA GLY A 76 -10.86 -7.28 -4.91
C GLY A 76 -10.41 -8.04 -3.67
N GLY A 77 -9.85 -7.36 -2.68
CA GLY A 77 -9.37 -7.96 -1.43
C GLY A 77 -8.12 -8.83 -1.55
N LEU A 78 -7.47 -8.86 -2.72
CA LEU A 78 -6.31 -9.73 -3.01
C LEU A 78 -5.20 -9.65 -1.95
N HIS A 79 -4.87 -8.44 -1.50
CA HIS A 79 -3.80 -8.21 -0.53
C HIS A 79 -4.26 -8.51 0.91
N LEU A 80 -5.54 -8.27 1.21
CA LEU A 80 -6.16 -8.59 2.50
C LEU A 80 -6.26 -10.10 2.71
N ASP A 81 -6.56 -10.87 1.66
CA ASP A 81 -6.50 -12.32 1.67
C ASP A 81 -5.09 -12.79 2.04
N GLY A 82 -4.06 -12.23 1.38
CA GLY A 82 -2.67 -12.50 1.73
C GLY A 82 -2.30 -12.10 3.16
N LEU A 83 -2.89 -11.01 3.71
CA LEU A 83 -2.72 -10.63 5.11
C LEU A 83 -3.27 -11.72 6.04
N ALA A 84 -4.50 -12.18 5.80
CA ALA A 84 -5.14 -13.22 6.59
C ALA A 84 -4.33 -14.53 6.55
N ASP A 85 -3.98 -15.00 5.34
CA ASP A 85 -3.22 -16.23 5.14
C ASP A 85 -1.85 -16.17 5.81
N THR A 86 -1.16 -15.03 5.72
CA THR A 86 0.14 -14.83 6.37
C THR A 86 0.01 -14.93 7.88
N PHE A 87 -1.01 -14.31 8.47
CA PHE A 87 -1.21 -14.38 9.93
C PHE A 87 -1.60 -15.77 10.36
N ASP A 88 -2.47 -16.47 9.65
CA ASP A 88 -2.82 -17.86 9.97
C ASP A 88 -1.61 -18.78 9.87
N GLY A 89 -0.79 -18.63 8.83
CA GLY A 89 0.42 -19.44 8.67
C GLY A 89 1.47 -19.15 9.74
N ILE A 90 1.90 -17.88 9.86
CA ILE A 90 3.03 -17.49 10.72
C ILE A 90 2.73 -17.65 12.20
N PHE A 91 1.52 -17.32 12.64
CA PHE A 91 1.10 -17.44 14.05
C PHE A 91 0.54 -18.81 14.41
N SER A 92 0.58 -19.78 13.48
CA SER A 92 0.33 -21.19 13.80
C SER A 92 1.44 -21.82 14.64
N TYR A 93 2.63 -21.20 14.67
CA TYR A 93 3.84 -21.70 15.35
C TYR A 93 4.20 -23.14 14.98
N ARG A 94 3.91 -23.55 13.74
CA ARG A 94 4.19 -24.88 13.20
C ARG A 94 5.53 -24.91 12.45
N SER A 95 5.88 -26.09 11.93
CA SER A 95 7.04 -26.21 11.03
C SER A 95 6.84 -25.39 9.74
N LYS A 96 7.95 -25.01 9.09
CA LYS A 96 7.94 -24.27 7.81
C LYS A 96 6.95 -24.85 6.79
N HIS A 97 7.02 -26.17 6.58
CA HIS A 97 6.14 -26.85 5.63
C HIS A 97 4.66 -26.68 5.99
N LYS A 98 4.33 -26.85 7.27
CA LYS A 98 2.95 -26.73 7.76
C LYS A 98 2.44 -25.29 7.72
N MET A 99 3.30 -24.28 7.97
CA MET A 99 2.96 -22.88 7.80
C MET A 99 2.56 -22.59 6.34
N LEU A 100 3.39 -23.05 5.38
CA LEU A 100 3.13 -22.89 3.95
C LEU A 100 1.88 -23.64 3.45
N GLU A 101 1.54 -24.76 4.11
CA GLU A 101 0.31 -25.51 3.85
C GLU A 101 -0.92 -24.75 4.37
N ILE A 102 -0.86 -24.22 5.60
CA ILE A 102 -1.93 -23.40 6.19
C ILE A 102 -2.22 -22.17 5.32
N MET A 103 -1.18 -21.47 4.83
CA MET A 103 -1.31 -20.32 3.93
C MET A 103 -1.92 -20.66 2.56
N LYS A 104 -2.11 -21.93 2.22
CA LYS A 104 -2.79 -22.39 1.01
C LYS A 104 -4.22 -22.87 1.27
N ASP A 105 -4.59 -23.01 2.52
CA ASP A 105 -5.94 -23.46 2.90
C ASP A 105 -6.90 -22.28 2.72
N SER A 106 -7.94 -22.47 1.92
CA SER A 106 -8.95 -21.43 1.66
C SER A 106 -9.85 -21.11 2.86
N ARG A 107 -9.70 -21.83 3.97
CA ARG A 107 -10.45 -21.60 5.20
C ARG A 107 -9.77 -20.54 6.04
N LEU A 108 -10.52 -19.50 6.37
CA LEU A 108 -10.05 -18.44 7.27
C LEU A 108 -9.88 -18.99 8.71
N GLY A 109 -8.69 -18.87 9.26
CA GLY A 109 -8.39 -19.19 10.64
C GLY A 109 -8.64 -18.00 11.60
N SER A 110 -8.51 -18.26 12.89
CA SER A 110 -8.73 -17.23 13.91
C SER A 110 -7.70 -16.11 13.89
N ASN A 111 -6.44 -16.42 13.58
CA ASN A 111 -5.38 -15.41 13.50
C ASN A 111 -5.59 -14.48 12.29
N GLY A 112 -5.99 -15.03 11.12
CA GLY A 112 -6.33 -14.27 9.95
C GLY A 112 -7.56 -13.37 10.19
N ALA A 113 -8.61 -13.92 10.82
CA ALA A 113 -9.78 -13.12 11.18
C ALA A 113 -9.42 -11.95 12.12
N LEU A 114 -8.63 -12.19 13.16
CA LEU A 114 -8.16 -11.14 14.07
C LEU A 114 -7.30 -10.12 13.35
N ALA A 115 -6.41 -10.54 12.43
CA ALA A 115 -5.59 -9.66 11.65
C ALA A 115 -6.43 -8.70 10.78
N LEU A 116 -7.47 -9.21 10.12
CA LEU A 116 -8.38 -8.40 9.30
C LEU A 116 -9.18 -7.40 10.16
N ILE A 117 -9.72 -7.84 11.30
CA ILE A 117 -10.46 -6.96 12.21
C ILE A 117 -9.56 -5.83 12.69
N LEU A 118 -8.36 -6.15 13.19
CA LEU A 118 -7.40 -5.15 13.66
C LEU A 118 -6.95 -4.23 12.52
N TYR A 119 -6.71 -4.75 11.34
CA TYR A 119 -6.35 -3.95 10.17
C TYR A 119 -7.40 -2.88 9.86
N PHE A 120 -8.67 -3.26 9.75
CA PHE A 120 -9.75 -2.32 9.44
C PHE A 120 -9.96 -1.29 10.55
N LEU A 121 -9.89 -1.71 11.81
CA LEU A 121 -9.99 -0.79 12.95
C LEU A 121 -8.84 0.23 12.96
N ILE A 122 -7.60 -0.24 12.79
CA ILE A 122 -6.43 0.62 12.77
C ILE A 122 -6.48 1.57 11.56
N LYS A 123 -6.79 1.06 10.35
CA LYS A 123 -6.91 1.88 9.14
C LYS A 123 -7.96 2.97 9.29
N PHE A 124 -9.12 2.62 9.86
CA PHE A 124 -10.18 3.59 10.16
C PHE A 124 -9.68 4.68 11.11
N VAL A 125 -9.09 4.31 12.24
CA VAL A 125 -8.60 5.26 13.25
C VAL A 125 -7.51 6.17 12.65
N LEU A 126 -6.56 5.63 11.91
CA LEU A 126 -5.47 6.41 11.31
C LEU A 126 -6.00 7.42 10.28
N LEU A 127 -6.88 7.00 9.38
CA LEU A 127 -7.50 7.92 8.40
C LEU A 127 -8.38 8.96 9.09
N TYR A 128 -9.11 8.58 10.14
CA TYR A 128 -9.94 9.49 10.90
C TYR A 128 -9.12 10.55 11.63
N SER A 129 -8.02 10.14 12.27
CA SER A 129 -7.09 11.08 12.93
C SER A 129 -6.49 12.07 11.95
N LEU A 130 -5.99 11.59 10.79
CA LEU A 130 -5.46 12.48 9.74
C LEU A 130 -6.51 13.49 9.27
N LEU A 131 -7.75 13.03 9.08
CA LEU A 131 -8.82 13.87 8.57
C LEU A 131 -9.24 14.98 9.55
N ILE A 132 -9.23 14.69 10.84
CA ILE A 132 -9.54 15.69 11.89
C ILE A 132 -8.41 16.69 12.04
N GLU A 133 -7.17 16.20 12.07
CA GLU A 133 -6.01 17.05 12.32
C GLU A 133 -5.64 17.89 11.10
N ASN A 134 -5.74 17.30 9.90
CA ASN A 134 -5.26 17.93 8.68
C ASN A 134 -5.94 17.37 7.41
N GLN A 135 -6.88 18.15 6.86
CA GLN A 135 -7.58 17.75 5.62
C GLN A 135 -6.64 17.66 4.41
N GLY A 136 -5.68 18.57 4.29
CA GLY A 136 -4.67 18.53 3.24
C GLY A 136 -3.81 17.28 3.36
N GLY A 137 -3.31 16.99 4.57
CA GLY A 137 -2.57 15.77 4.86
C GLY A 137 -3.33 14.50 4.53
N THR A 138 -4.67 14.50 4.71
CA THR A 138 -5.52 13.36 4.34
C THR A 138 -5.57 13.15 2.83
N ILE A 139 -5.73 14.21 2.04
CA ILE A 139 -5.71 14.12 0.57
C ILE A 139 -4.35 13.59 0.10
N PHE A 140 -3.26 14.13 0.66
CA PHE A 140 -1.92 13.64 0.39
C PHE A 140 -1.80 12.14 0.72
N ALA A 141 -2.25 11.73 1.91
CA ALA A 141 -2.23 10.35 2.34
C ALA A 141 -3.01 9.42 1.40
N ILE A 142 -4.26 9.76 1.05
CA ILE A 142 -5.12 8.98 0.15
C ILE A 142 -4.45 8.78 -1.23
N LEU A 143 -3.79 9.80 -1.77
CA LEU A 143 -3.11 9.73 -3.05
C LEU A 143 -1.81 8.90 -2.97
N THR A 144 -1.12 8.89 -1.84
CA THR A 144 0.26 8.38 -1.76
C THR A 144 0.40 7.05 -1.02
N TYR A 145 -0.47 6.70 -0.02
CA TYR A 145 -0.31 5.42 0.69
C TYR A 145 -0.39 4.20 -0.24
N PRO A 146 -1.28 4.18 -1.29
CA PRO A 146 -1.31 3.03 -2.18
C PRO A 146 -0.03 2.88 -3.02
N VAL A 147 0.66 3.99 -3.27
CA VAL A 147 1.90 4.05 -4.06
C VAL A 147 3.07 3.53 -3.23
N VAL A 148 3.23 4.07 -2.02
CA VAL A 148 4.34 3.72 -1.12
C VAL A 148 4.23 2.27 -0.63
N ALA A 149 3.04 1.80 -0.32
CA ALA A 149 2.82 0.40 0.08
C ALA A 149 3.22 -0.59 -1.03
N ARG A 150 2.97 -0.23 -2.29
CA ARG A 150 3.39 -1.05 -3.44
C ARG A 150 4.90 -1.03 -3.68
N LEU A 151 5.57 0.08 -3.41
CA LEU A 151 7.04 0.12 -3.40
C LEU A 151 7.62 -0.89 -2.40
N CYS A 152 7.02 -1.01 -1.20
CA CYS A 152 7.45 -1.99 -0.19
C CYS A 152 7.39 -3.43 -0.73
N SER A 153 6.35 -3.79 -1.48
CA SER A 153 6.25 -5.12 -2.12
C SER A 153 7.35 -5.33 -3.19
N VAL A 154 7.70 -4.28 -3.96
CA VAL A 154 8.81 -4.36 -4.95
C VAL A 154 10.14 -4.59 -4.24
N ILE A 155 10.41 -3.87 -3.15
CA ILE A 155 11.62 -4.04 -2.32
C ILE A 155 11.67 -5.48 -1.77
N SER A 156 10.56 -6.00 -1.28
CA SER A 156 10.47 -7.37 -0.76
C SER A 156 10.80 -8.41 -1.83
N CYS A 157 10.27 -8.28 -3.04
CA CYS A 157 10.59 -9.17 -4.16
C CYS A 157 12.09 -9.23 -4.47
N ALA A 158 12.80 -8.11 -4.35
CA ALA A 158 14.25 -8.06 -4.60
C ALA A 158 15.09 -8.51 -3.40
N SER A 159 14.49 -8.62 -2.20
CA SER A 159 15.22 -8.82 -0.94
C SER A 159 15.33 -10.27 -0.50
N SER A 160 14.42 -11.15 -0.96
CA SER A 160 14.32 -12.52 -0.46
C SER A 160 13.89 -13.50 -1.56
N PRO A 161 14.31 -14.77 -1.49
CA PRO A 161 13.90 -15.79 -2.45
C PRO A 161 12.42 -16.13 -2.29
N TYR A 162 11.83 -16.78 -3.28
CA TYR A 162 10.48 -17.29 -3.19
C TYR A 162 10.42 -18.57 -2.37
N ALA A 163 9.48 -18.67 -1.42
CA ALA A 163 9.43 -19.79 -0.46
C ALA A 163 8.87 -21.11 -1.02
N ARG A 164 8.13 -21.05 -2.15
CA ARG A 164 7.47 -22.19 -2.78
C ARG A 164 8.15 -22.53 -4.10
N GLY A 165 8.04 -23.79 -4.57
CA GLY A 165 8.58 -24.22 -5.87
C GLY A 165 7.87 -23.59 -7.07
N SER A 166 6.57 -23.25 -6.93
CA SER A 166 5.72 -22.65 -7.98
C SER A 166 4.71 -21.68 -7.38
N GLY A 167 4.15 -20.81 -8.21
CA GLY A 167 3.15 -19.82 -7.86
C GLY A 167 3.37 -18.49 -8.55
N MET A 168 2.32 -17.69 -8.75
CA MET A 168 2.38 -16.41 -9.44
C MET A 168 3.37 -15.42 -8.80
N GLY A 169 3.49 -15.42 -7.47
CA GLY A 169 4.49 -14.59 -6.78
C GLY A 169 5.94 -14.92 -7.15
N LYS A 170 6.23 -16.16 -7.59
CA LYS A 170 7.57 -16.58 -8.01
C LYS A 170 8.05 -15.76 -9.21
N THR A 171 7.18 -15.57 -10.19
CA THR A 171 7.48 -14.78 -11.39
C THR A 171 7.90 -13.34 -11.06
N PHE A 172 7.25 -12.70 -10.06
CA PHE A 172 7.63 -11.38 -9.59
C PHE A 172 9.01 -11.39 -8.91
N VAL A 173 9.25 -12.35 -8.00
CA VAL A 173 10.52 -12.47 -7.28
C VAL A 173 11.68 -12.74 -8.23
N ASP A 174 11.52 -13.67 -9.15
CA ASP A 174 12.58 -14.05 -10.11
C ASP A 174 12.98 -12.89 -11.05
N ASN A 175 12.03 -12.02 -11.39
CA ASN A 175 12.22 -10.91 -12.34
C ASN A 175 12.47 -9.54 -11.68
N THR A 176 12.43 -9.43 -10.33
CA THR A 176 12.65 -8.16 -9.63
C THR A 176 14.07 -8.13 -9.06
N LYS A 177 14.88 -7.20 -9.56
CA LYS A 177 16.27 -6.96 -9.14
C LYS A 177 16.43 -5.51 -8.69
N THR A 178 17.63 -5.11 -8.33
CA THR A 178 17.95 -3.73 -7.90
C THR A 178 17.46 -2.66 -8.88
N LYS A 179 17.56 -2.93 -10.20
CA LYS A 179 17.10 -2.00 -11.23
C LYS A 179 15.59 -1.74 -11.13
N GLU A 180 14.79 -2.78 -10.93
CA GLU A 180 13.33 -2.68 -10.79
C GLU A 180 12.95 -1.90 -9.53
N VAL A 181 13.68 -2.09 -8.43
CA VAL A 181 13.51 -1.32 -7.18
C VAL A 181 13.83 0.16 -7.40
N ILE A 182 14.93 0.48 -8.10
CA ILE A 182 15.29 1.89 -8.39
C ILE A 182 14.19 2.57 -9.21
N ILE A 183 13.67 1.91 -10.24
CA ILE A 183 12.60 2.48 -11.07
C ILE A 183 11.32 2.68 -10.23
N ALA A 184 10.93 1.70 -9.43
CA ALA A 184 9.77 1.81 -8.54
C ALA A 184 9.94 2.94 -7.51
N ALA A 185 11.12 3.07 -6.92
CA ALA A 185 11.45 4.15 -5.99
C ALA A 185 11.39 5.53 -6.66
N LEU A 186 11.93 5.66 -7.88
CA LEU A 186 11.84 6.90 -8.65
C LEU A 186 10.38 7.29 -8.94
N ILE A 187 9.55 6.35 -9.37
CA ILE A 187 8.11 6.59 -9.59
C ILE A 187 7.47 7.11 -8.29
N THR A 188 7.76 6.46 -7.17
CA THR A 188 7.18 6.82 -5.86
C THR A 188 7.62 8.21 -5.41
N VAL A 189 8.92 8.50 -5.47
CA VAL A 189 9.48 9.80 -5.03
C VAL A 189 9.01 10.93 -5.93
N VAL A 190 9.03 10.75 -7.25
CA VAL A 190 8.59 11.78 -8.19
C VAL A 190 7.09 12.05 -8.01
N TYR A 191 6.27 11.00 -7.91
CA TYR A 191 4.84 11.18 -7.71
C TYR A 191 4.50 11.86 -6.38
N SER A 192 5.00 11.34 -5.26
CA SER A 192 4.72 11.93 -3.94
C SER A 192 5.28 13.35 -3.81
N GLY A 193 6.46 13.60 -4.38
CA GLY A 193 7.07 14.92 -4.44
C GLY A 193 6.26 15.91 -5.29
N ALA A 194 5.72 15.48 -6.42
CA ALA A 194 4.87 16.33 -7.27
C ALA A 194 3.55 16.70 -6.57
N ILE A 195 2.89 15.73 -5.89
CA ILE A 195 1.68 16.01 -5.09
C ILE A 195 2.00 16.99 -3.96
N LEU A 196 3.09 16.76 -3.24
CA LEU A 196 3.53 17.64 -2.15
C LEU A 196 3.81 19.07 -2.66
N PHE A 197 4.54 19.20 -3.77
CA PHE A 197 4.83 20.49 -4.39
C PHE A 197 3.55 21.23 -4.78
N TYR A 198 2.60 20.54 -5.42
CA TYR A 198 1.32 21.11 -5.82
C TYR A 198 0.51 21.60 -4.62
N MET A 199 0.43 20.77 -3.55
CA MET A 199 -0.38 21.10 -2.38
C MET A 199 0.22 22.27 -1.59
N ILE A 200 1.54 22.29 -1.37
CA ILE A 200 2.22 23.41 -0.73
C ILE A 200 2.10 24.66 -1.61
N GLY A 201 2.29 24.53 -2.93
CA GLY A 201 2.14 25.63 -3.87
C GLY A 201 0.77 26.28 -3.81
N SER A 202 -0.29 25.48 -3.81
CA SER A 202 -1.67 25.99 -3.72
C SER A 202 -1.95 26.73 -2.41
N GLN A 203 -1.40 26.23 -1.30
CA GLN A 203 -1.57 26.83 0.03
C GLN A 203 -0.90 28.21 0.14
N PHE A 204 0.27 28.39 -0.47
CA PHE A 204 1.03 29.65 -0.43
C PHE A 204 0.83 30.52 -1.66
N ASN A 205 -0.23 30.31 -2.47
CA ASN A 205 -0.47 31.03 -3.72
C ASN A 205 0.78 31.04 -4.63
N TYR A 206 1.52 29.93 -4.64
CA TYR A 206 2.79 29.71 -5.36
C TYR A 206 3.95 30.65 -4.95
N SER A 207 3.79 31.43 -3.86
CA SER A 207 4.91 32.12 -3.19
C SER A 207 5.61 31.15 -2.27
N LEU A 208 6.28 30.16 -2.83
CA LEU A 208 6.82 29.00 -2.12
C LEU A 208 7.92 29.40 -1.14
N PRO A 209 7.74 29.19 0.20
CA PRO A 209 8.84 29.28 1.15
C PRO A 209 9.77 28.08 0.93
N LEU A 210 10.90 28.34 0.28
CA LEU A 210 11.83 27.29 -0.15
C LEU A 210 12.26 26.37 1.01
N ASP A 211 12.53 26.94 2.19
CA ASP A 211 12.91 26.19 3.38
C ASP A 211 11.83 25.21 3.82
N PHE A 212 10.55 25.63 3.78
CA PHE A 212 9.42 24.76 4.13
C PHE A 212 9.27 23.64 3.11
N LEU A 213 9.37 23.95 1.82
CA LEU A 213 9.30 22.95 0.74
C LEU A 213 10.43 21.92 0.86
N MET A 214 11.66 22.37 1.06
CA MET A 214 12.83 21.50 1.24
C MET A 214 12.69 20.59 2.45
N LYS A 215 12.19 21.12 3.57
CA LYS A 215 11.95 20.36 4.80
C LYS A 215 10.87 19.30 4.60
N SER A 216 9.74 19.68 4.03
CA SER A 216 8.62 18.75 3.75
C SER A 216 9.06 17.63 2.79
N PHE A 217 9.81 17.96 1.74
CA PHE A 217 10.35 16.99 0.81
C PHE A 217 11.35 16.03 1.48
N SER A 218 12.25 16.56 2.32
CA SER A 218 13.23 15.74 3.06
C SER A 218 12.55 14.75 3.99
N ILE A 219 11.46 15.14 4.65
CA ILE A 219 10.69 14.26 5.53
C ILE A 219 9.92 13.21 4.72
N ASN A 220 9.34 13.58 3.58
CA ASN A 220 8.74 12.61 2.70
C ASN A 220 9.75 11.54 2.25
N LEU A 221 10.96 11.93 1.88
CA LEU A 221 12.05 11.00 1.56
C LEU A 221 12.43 10.12 2.75
N LEU A 222 12.51 10.69 3.95
CA LEU A 222 12.82 9.95 5.17
C LEU A 222 11.75 8.89 5.46
N ILE A 223 10.47 9.24 5.34
CA ILE A 223 9.34 8.29 5.52
C ILE A 223 9.45 7.14 4.50
N ILE A 224 9.70 7.45 3.23
CA ILE A 224 9.87 6.42 2.18
C ILE A 224 11.07 5.52 2.50
N ALA A 225 12.18 6.08 2.99
CA ALA A 225 13.37 5.32 3.38
C ALA A 225 13.10 4.41 4.60
N ILE A 226 12.39 4.90 5.61
CA ILE A 226 11.97 4.10 6.77
C ILE A 226 11.10 2.92 6.33
N LEU A 227 10.16 3.14 5.43
CA LEU A 227 9.32 2.08 4.89
C LEU A 227 10.08 1.09 4.02
N GLY A 228 11.07 1.57 3.26
CA GLY A 228 11.97 0.69 2.52
C GLY A 228 12.77 -0.23 3.44
N LEU A 229 13.29 0.30 4.54
CA LEU A 229 13.98 -0.48 5.57
C LEU A 229 13.03 -1.47 6.27
N PHE A 230 11.82 -1.02 6.59
CA PHE A 230 10.77 -1.87 7.16
C PHE A 230 10.44 -3.04 6.22
N ALA A 231 10.26 -2.78 4.92
CA ALA A 231 9.98 -3.82 3.92
C ALA A 231 11.13 -4.84 3.82
N TYR A 232 12.36 -4.39 3.84
CA TYR A 232 13.54 -5.25 3.87
C TYR A 232 13.58 -6.11 5.15
N ALA A 233 13.40 -5.51 6.31
CA ALA A 233 13.41 -6.20 7.60
C ALA A 233 12.28 -7.24 7.70
N PHE A 234 11.07 -6.87 7.26
CA PHE A 234 9.93 -7.79 7.18
C PHE A 234 10.25 -9.00 6.28
N SER A 235 10.80 -8.76 5.10
CA SER A 235 11.16 -9.82 4.15
C SER A 235 12.16 -10.79 4.76
N LYS A 236 13.18 -10.29 5.47
CA LYS A 236 14.18 -11.11 6.15
C LYS A 236 13.61 -11.89 7.34
N LEU A 237 12.65 -11.30 8.04
CA LEU A 237 11.94 -11.98 9.13
C LEU A 237 11.10 -13.15 8.60
N ILE A 238 10.37 -12.94 7.51
CA ILE A 238 9.56 -13.96 6.85
C ILE A 238 10.46 -15.06 6.25
N GLU A 239 11.56 -14.68 5.59
CA GLU A 239 12.54 -15.63 5.04
C GLU A 239 13.08 -16.57 6.12
N ARG A 240 13.39 -16.07 7.32
CA ARG A 240 13.82 -16.91 8.45
C ARG A 240 12.74 -17.90 8.90
N LYS A 241 11.47 -17.53 8.81
CA LYS A 241 10.34 -18.36 9.25
C LYS A 241 9.95 -19.43 8.23
N ILE A 242 9.81 -19.06 6.96
CA ILE A 242 9.29 -19.94 5.92
C ILE A 242 10.26 -20.17 4.74
N GLY A 243 11.48 -19.61 4.83
CA GLY A 243 12.60 -19.81 3.89
C GLY A 243 12.50 -18.99 2.62
N GLY A 244 11.74 -17.92 2.61
CA GLY A 244 11.51 -16.99 1.52
C GLY A 244 10.19 -16.28 1.70
N ILE A 245 9.75 -15.57 0.66
CA ILE A 245 8.46 -14.86 0.64
C ILE A 245 7.45 -15.60 -0.25
N THR A 246 6.17 -15.31 -0.09
CA THR A 246 5.06 -15.79 -0.95
C THR A 246 4.25 -14.61 -1.48
N GLY A 247 3.30 -14.86 -2.39
CA GLY A 247 2.33 -13.84 -2.80
C GLY A 247 1.55 -13.29 -1.61
N ASP A 248 1.19 -14.16 -0.67
CA ASP A 248 0.42 -13.81 0.52
C ASP A 248 1.22 -12.87 1.42
N THR A 249 2.51 -13.17 1.66
CA THR A 249 3.38 -12.28 2.46
C THR A 249 3.67 -10.94 1.78
N LEU A 250 3.65 -10.88 0.44
CA LEU A 250 3.71 -9.61 -0.29
C LEU A 250 2.45 -8.78 -0.09
N GLY A 251 1.27 -9.42 -0.11
CA GLY A 251 0.00 -8.78 0.22
C GLY A 251 -0.04 -8.29 1.66
N ALA A 252 0.37 -9.13 2.62
CA ALA A 252 0.48 -8.75 4.04
C ALA A 252 1.40 -7.54 4.24
N LEU A 253 2.58 -7.55 3.61
CA LEU A 253 3.52 -6.42 3.68
C LEU A 253 2.89 -5.14 3.13
N LEU A 254 2.20 -5.21 1.99
CA LEU A 254 1.53 -4.06 1.38
C LEU A 254 0.53 -3.44 2.36
N GLU A 255 -0.35 -4.26 2.95
CA GLU A 255 -1.37 -3.76 3.86
C GLU A 255 -0.76 -3.20 5.17
N ILE A 256 0.21 -3.89 5.77
CA ILE A 256 0.90 -3.40 6.97
C ILE A 256 1.68 -2.11 6.65
N SER A 257 2.35 -2.04 5.51
CA SER A 257 3.08 -0.82 5.10
C SER A 257 2.16 0.36 4.90
N SER A 258 0.91 0.15 4.44
CA SER A 258 -0.10 1.20 4.33
C SER A 258 -0.44 1.78 5.71
N LEU A 259 -0.61 0.95 6.73
CA LEU A 259 -0.86 1.40 8.11
C LEU A 259 0.34 2.14 8.70
N VAL A 260 1.55 1.60 8.52
CA VAL A 260 2.78 2.25 9.00
C VAL A 260 2.98 3.61 8.33
N TYR A 261 2.71 3.72 7.03
CA TYR A 261 2.79 5.00 6.33
C TYR A 261 1.81 6.03 6.88
N LEU A 262 0.54 5.67 7.04
CA LEU A 262 -0.49 6.55 7.62
C LEU A 262 -0.11 6.99 9.04
N PHE A 263 0.42 6.09 9.86
CA PHE A 263 0.90 6.40 11.20
C PHE A 263 2.07 7.40 11.16
N LEU A 264 3.05 7.21 10.28
CA LEU A 264 4.19 8.12 10.15
C LEU A 264 3.76 9.52 9.70
N LEU A 265 2.73 9.63 8.85
CA LEU A 265 2.16 10.92 8.48
C LEU A 265 1.49 11.64 9.66
N ILE A 266 0.86 10.92 10.60
CA ILE A 266 0.30 11.49 11.82
C ILE A 266 1.41 11.98 12.76
N VAL A 267 2.47 11.21 12.93
CA VAL A 267 3.59 11.55 13.83
C VAL A 267 4.44 12.71 13.27
N ALA A 268 4.36 12.98 11.99
CA ALA A 268 5.06 14.07 11.31
C ALA A 268 4.13 15.23 10.82
N PRO A 269 3.14 15.70 11.60
CA PRO A 269 2.07 16.57 11.10
C PRO A 269 2.55 17.98 10.73
N THR A 270 3.58 18.51 11.39
CA THR A 270 4.08 19.88 11.22
C THR A 270 4.80 20.14 9.89
N PHE A 271 4.87 19.13 9.02
CA PHE A 271 5.66 19.18 7.80
C PHE A 271 4.83 19.13 6.52
N PHE A 272 3.53 18.91 6.64
CA PHE A 272 2.68 18.77 5.47
C PHE A 272 1.64 19.88 5.30
N PHE A 273 1.40 20.74 6.30
CA PHE A 273 0.43 21.88 6.20
C PHE A 273 0.27 22.63 7.52
#